data_a4bc587b62c002ec3066ec1976941205
#
_entry.id   a4bc587b62c002ec3066ec1976941205
#
_cell.length_a   1.000
_cell.length_b   1.000
_cell.length_c   1.000
_cell.angle_alpha   90.00
_cell.angle_beta   90.00
_cell.angle_gamma   90.00
#
_symmetry.space_group_name_H-M   'P 1'
#
loop_
_entity.id
_entity.type
_entity.pdbx_description
1 polymer ?
#
loop_
_entity_poly.entity_id
_entity_poly.type
_entity_poly.pdbx_seq_one_letter_code
_entity_poly.pdbx_strand_id
1 'polypeptide(L)'
;MSVLGTDLALEAAQAQLKTIRLTSQPGLTVRRRVRDGYALTAMDLTGPQQAEKLKRPMGKYITMELTPYLQRQQDFFARGARCIARELAALLPEGDAPVLVVGLGNRSLTAD
;
A
#
# COMPACT_ATOMS: atom_id res chain seq x y z
N MET A 1 -9.45 -14.60 -2.16
CA MET A 1 -8.49 -15.07 -3.12
C MET A 1 -7.17 -14.36 -2.92
N SER A 2 -6.13 -15.07 -2.96
CA SER A 2 -4.88 -14.41 -2.67
C SER A 2 -3.97 -14.38 -3.90
N VAL A 3 -3.34 -13.25 -4.06
CA VAL A 3 -2.17 -13.13 -4.88
C VAL A 3 -1.03 -13.43 -3.94
N LEU A 4 -0.46 -14.61 -4.09
CA LEU A 4 0.45 -15.14 -3.10
C LEU A 4 1.51 -14.16 -2.63
N GLY A 5 2.21 -13.51 -3.56
CA GLY A 5 3.26 -12.58 -3.18
C GLY A 5 2.75 -11.38 -2.41
N THR A 6 1.62 -10.81 -2.85
CA THR A 6 1.04 -9.64 -2.22
C THR A 6 0.43 -9.97 -0.87
N ASP A 7 -0.32 -11.08 -0.81
CA ASP A 7 -0.98 -11.47 0.43
C ASP A 7 0.02 -11.86 1.51
N LEU A 8 1.05 -12.60 1.13
CA LEU A 8 2.07 -12.97 2.09
C LEU A 8 2.82 -11.76 2.63
N ALA A 9 3.12 -10.79 1.77
CA ALA A 9 3.77 -9.57 2.20
C ALA A 9 2.87 -8.78 3.14
N LEU A 10 1.58 -8.71 2.81
CA LEU A 10 0.61 -8.00 3.65
C LEU A 10 0.41 -8.70 4.98
N GLU A 11 0.27 -10.03 4.97
CA GLU A 11 0.11 -10.79 6.20
C GLU A 11 1.32 -10.65 7.09
N ALA A 12 2.52 -10.70 6.54
CA ALA A 12 3.73 -10.52 7.31
C ALA A 12 3.78 -9.11 7.91
N ALA A 13 3.43 -8.10 7.14
CA ALA A 13 3.41 -6.74 7.63
C ALA A 13 2.36 -6.56 8.73
N GLN A 14 1.18 -7.13 8.54
CA GLN A 14 0.12 -7.06 9.54
C GLN A 14 0.49 -7.79 10.82
N ALA A 15 1.11 -8.95 10.72
CA ALA A 15 1.56 -9.68 11.88
C ALA A 15 2.58 -8.88 12.66
N GLN A 16 3.51 -8.24 11.97
CA GLN A 16 4.47 -7.36 12.61
C GLN A 16 3.81 -6.16 13.23
N LEU A 17 2.81 -5.58 12.57
CA LEU A 17 2.11 -4.41 13.06
C LEU A 17 1.25 -4.70 14.28
N LYS A 18 0.81 -5.94 14.47
CA LYS A 18 0.14 -6.34 15.71
C LYS A 18 1.09 -6.33 16.89
N THR A 19 2.32 -6.72 16.65
CA THR A 19 3.34 -6.81 17.69
C THR A 19 4.09 -5.51 17.84
N ILE A 20 4.43 -4.89 16.71
CA ILE A 20 5.16 -3.62 16.62
C ILE A 20 4.38 -2.74 15.68
N ARG A 21 3.50 -1.93 16.21
CA ARG A 21 2.63 -1.12 15.37
C ARG A 21 3.37 -0.22 14.41
N LEU A 22 4.59 0.05 14.69
CA LEU A 22 5.44 0.84 13.85
C LEU A 22 6.81 0.20 13.82
N THR A 23 7.23 -0.21 12.65
CA THR A 23 8.58 -0.72 12.46
C THR A 23 9.42 0.39 11.86
N SER A 24 10.50 0.73 12.52
CA SER A 24 11.43 1.72 12.02
C SER A 24 12.84 1.23 12.26
N GLN A 25 13.59 1.10 11.20
CA GLN A 25 14.99 0.71 11.26
C GLN A 25 15.68 1.38 10.08
N PRO A 26 17.02 1.48 10.12
CA PRO A 26 17.71 2.14 9.01
C PRO A 26 17.30 1.52 7.66
N GLY A 27 16.78 2.35 6.79
CA GLY A 27 16.41 1.93 5.44
C GLY A 27 15.02 1.32 5.28
N LEU A 28 14.25 1.18 6.36
CA LEU A 28 12.91 0.60 6.27
C LEU A 28 12.00 1.16 7.36
N THR A 29 10.87 1.72 6.93
CA THR A 29 9.83 2.17 7.85
C THR A 29 8.51 1.60 7.38
N VAL A 30 7.74 1.00 8.31
CA VAL A 30 6.42 0.46 8.03
C VAL A 30 5.45 1.08 9.02
N ARG A 31 4.36 1.65 8.50
CA ARG A 31 3.33 2.27 9.32
C ARG A 31 1.97 1.81 8.85
N ARG A 32 1.04 1.71 9.80
CA ARG A 32 -0.35 1.44 9.50
C ARG A 32 -1.18 2.65 9.85
N ARG A 33 -2.14 2.99 9.00
CA ARG A 33 -3.06 4.09 9.24
C ARG A 33 -4.39 3.81 8.55
N VAL A 34 -5.38 4.62 8.89
CA VAL A 34 -6.70 4.52 8.30
C VAL A 34 -7.04 5.86 7.65
N ARG A 35 -7.54 5.82 6.45
CA ARG A 35 -7.98 7.02 5.75
C ARG A 35 -9.29 6.72 5.03
N ASP A 36 -10.29 7.58 5.25
CA ASP A 36 -11.62 7.44 4.65
C ASP A 36 -12.23 6.06 4.92
N GLY A 37 -11.89 5.47 6.06
CA GLY A 37 -12.38 4.16 6.46
C GLY A 37 -11.61 2.99 5.89
N TYR A 38 -10.58 3.22 5.11
CA TYR A 38 -9.75 2.16 4.53
C TYR A 38 -8.44 2.03 5.29
N ALA A 39 -8.09 0.80 5.63
CA ALA A 39 -6.83 0.52 6.27
C ALA A 39 -5.69 0.54 5.26
N LEU A 40 -4.63 1.23 5.59
CA LEU A 40 -3.47 1.41 4.73
C LEU A 40 -2.23 0.93 5.45
N THR A 41 -1.35 0.30 4.71
CA THR A 41 0.00 -0.01 5.18
C THR A 41 0.97 0.73 4.29
N ALA A 42 1.78 1.60 4.89
CA ALA A 42 2.76 2.40 4.18
C ALA A 42 4.15 1.89 4.50
N MET A 43 4.91 1.56 3.47
CA MET A 43 6.29 1.11 3.62
C MET A 43 7.20 2.03 2.85
N ASP A 44 8.18 2.60 3.55
CA ASP A 44 9.25 3.39 2.93
C ASP A 44 10.51 2.55 2.95
N LEU A 45 10.98 2.18 1.77
CA LEU A 45 12.16 1.37 1.60
C LEU A 45 13.25 2.24 1.00
N THR A 46 14.17 2.68 1.86
CA THR A 46 15.22 3.64 1.47
C THR A 46 16.61 3.06 1.58
N GLY A 47 16.77 1.90 2.20
CA GLY A 47 18.08 1.28 2.39
C GLY A 47 18.37 0.22 1.34
N PRO A 48 19.56 0.29 0.70
CA PRO A 48 19.92 -0.72 -0.30
C PRO A 48 19.96 -2.14 0.26
N GLN A 49 20.39 -2.32 1.49
CA GLN A 49 20.47 -3.64 2.10
C GLN A 49 19.08 -4.22 2.35
N GLN A 50 18.16 -3.39 2.84
CA GLN A 50 16.80 -3.84 3.04
C GLN A 50 16.10 -4.12 1.72
N ALA A 51 16.37 -3.30 0.72
CA ALA A 51 15.83 -3.51 -0.62
C ALA A 51 16.26 -4.87 -1.17
N GLU A 52 17.52 -5.22 -0.98
CA GLU A 52 18.03 -6.51 -1.42
C GLU A 52 17.38 -7.66 -0.65
N LYS A 53 17.25 -7.51 0.67
CA LYS A 53 16.61 -8.54 1.49
C LYS A 53 15.16 -8.77 1.09
N LEU A 54 14.42 -7.70 0.80
CA LEU A 54 13.03 -7.78 0.41
C LEU A 54 12.84 -8.05 -1.07
N LYS A 55 13.92 -8.01 -1.85
CA LYS A 55 13.90 -8.20 -3.29
C LYS A 55 12.94 -7.25 -3.97
N ARG A 56 12.99 -6.00 -3.55
CA ARG A 56 12.14 -4.93 -4.08
C ARG A 56 12.98 -3.68 -4.29
N PRO A 57 12.66 -2.88 -5.31
CA PRO A 57 13.32 -1.59 -5.48
C PRO A 57 13.06 -0.67 -4.29
N MET A 58 13.99 0.21 -4.02
CA MET A 58 13.76 1.29 -3.05
C MET A 58 12.62 2.16 -3.53
N GLY A 59 11.81 2.66 -2.60
CA GLY A 59 10.67 3.49 -2.92
C GLY A 59 9.63 3.47 -1.84
N LYS A 60 8.48 4.05 -2.16
CA LYS A 60 7.33 4.10 -1.26
C LYS A 60 6.27 3.12 -1.75
N TYR A 61 5.75 2.34 -0.83
CA TYR A 61 4.76 1.31 -1.13
C TYR A 61 3.56 1.55 -0.23
N ILE A 62 2.39 1.70 -0.84
CA ILE A 62 1.14 1.87 -0.10
C ILE A 62 0.22 0.71 -0.47
N THR A 63 -0.19 -0.03 0.55
CA THR A 63 -1.16 -1.11 0.37
C THR A 63 -2.48 -0.68 1.00
N MET A 64 -3.56 -0.78 0.24
CA MET A 64 -4.89 -0.42 0.70
C MET A 64 -5.74 -1.68 0.79
N GLU A 65 -6.29 -1.94 1.96
CA GLU A 65 -7.20 -3.06 2.14
C GLU A 65 -8.59 -2.66 1.65
N LEU A 66 -9.19 -3.49 0.82
CA LEU A 66 -10.46 -3.16 0.16
C LEU A 66 -11.68 -3.69 0.90
N THR A 67 -11.57 -3.93 2.21
CA THR A 67 -12.66 -4.46 3.00
C THR A 67 -13.96 -3.64 2.87
N PRO A 68 -13.93 -2.29 3.01
CA PRO A 68 -15.18 -1.53 2.84
C PRO A 68 -15.81 -1.71 1.48
N TYR A 69 -15.01 -1.79 0.42
CA TYR A 69 -15.48 -2.01 -0.93
C TYR A 69 -16.12 -3.39 -1.07
N LEU A 70 -15.42 -4.41 -0.59
CA LEU A 70 -15.89 -5.79 -0.72
C LEU A 70 -17.16 -6.04 0.10
N GLN A 71 -17.29 -5.37 1.23
CA GLN A 71 -18.47 -5.53 2.10
C GLN A 71 -19.59 -4.52 1.78
N ARG A 72 -19.43 -3.70 0.74
CA ARG A 72 -20.43 -2.71 0.35
C ARG A 72 -20.83 -1.80 1.52
N GLN A 73 -19.86 -1.38 2.31
CA GLN A 73 -20.12 -0.46 3.41
C GLN A 73 -20.61 0.88 2.88
N GLN A 74 -21.23 1.68 3.77
CA GLN A 74 -21.78 2.96 3.38
C GLN A 74 -20.74 3.84 2.71
N ASP A 75 -21.08 4.39 1.56
CA ASP A 75 -20.22 5.28 0.76
C ASP A 75 -18.88 4.65 0.38
N PHE A 76 -18.84 3.32 0.28
CA PHE A 76 -17.58 2.62 0.05
C PHE A 76 -16.85 3.12 -1.20
N PHE A 77 -17.57 3.37 -2.27
CA PHE A 77 -16.94 3.77 -3.53
C PHE A 77 -16.36 5.17 -3.44
N ALA A 78 -17.16 6.12 -2.96
CA ALA A 78 -16.72 7.51 -2.85
C ALA A 78 -15.55 7.65 -1.88
N ARG A 79 -15.63 6.94 -0.73
CA ARG A 79 -14.54 6.95 0.24
C ARG A 79 -13.27 6.32 -0.31
N GLY A 80 -13.42 5.21 -1.03
CA GLY A 80 -12.29 4.54 -1.65
C GLY A 80 -11.61 5.41 -2.70
N ALA A 81 -12.40 6.07 -3.52
CA ALA A 81 -11.88 6.96 -4.53
C ALA A 81 -11.11 8.12 -3.90
N ARG A 82 -11.65 8.72 -2.83
CA ARG A 82 -10.95 9.79 -2.12
C ARG A 82 -9.64 9.29 -1.51
N CYS A 83 -9.68 8.10 -0.91
CA CYS A 83 -8.49 7.50 -0.32
C CYS A 83 -7.39 7.34 -1.36
N ILE A 84 -7.73 6.74 -2.50
CA ILE A 84 -6.76 6.54 -3.58
C ILE A 84 -6.23 7.88 -4.08
N ALA A 85 -7.11 8.84 -4.30
CA ALA A 85 -6.70 10.15 -4.80
C ALA A 85 -5.70 10.83 -3.86
N ARG A 86 -5.96 10.78 -2.57
CA ARG A 86 -5.07 11.39 -1.58
C ARG A 86 -3.74 10.67 -1.47
N GLU A 87 -3.77 9.34 -1.52
CA GLU A 87 -2.53 8.58 -1.45
C GLU A 87 -1.68 8.78 -2.71
N LEU A 88 -2.30 8.83 -3.87
CA LEU A 88 -1.59 9.12 -5.10
C LEU A 88 -0.99 10.53 -5.07
N ALA A 89 -1.76 11.50 -4.62
CA ALA A 89 -1.26 12.88 -4.54
C ALA A 89 -0.02 12.97 -3.63
N ALA A 90 -0.03 12.23 -2.55
CA ALA A 90 1.09 12.22 -1.62
C ALA A 90 2.33 11.52 -2.20
N LEU A 91 2.14 10.59 -3.14
CA LEU A 91 3.25 9.90 -3.78
C LEU A 91 3.87 10.69 -4.93
N LEU A 92 3.15 11.65 -5.48
CA LEU A 92 3.66 12.45 -6.60
C LEU A 92 4.78 13.35 -6.14
N PRO A 93 5.84 13.47 -6.94
CA PRO A 93 6.92 14.41 -6.62
C PRO A 93 6.43 15.84 -6.77
N GLU A 94 7.06 16.73 -6.04
CA GLU A 94 6.79 18.15 -6.17
C GLU A 94 7.47 18.69 -7.44
N GLY A 95 6.90 19.76 -7.99
CA GLY A 95 7.45 20.44 -9.15
C GLY A 95 6.76 20.04 -10.44
N ASP A 96 7.33 20.49 -11.54
CA ASP A 96 6.72 20.35 -12.87
C ASP A 96 7.34 19.23 -13.71
N ALA A 97 8.14 18.37 -13.10
CA ALA A 97 8.75 17.26 -13.83
C ALA A 97 7.67 16.29 -14.29
N PRO A 98 7.84 15.72 -15.50
CA PRO A 98 6.90 14.73 -15.99
C PRO A 98 6.84 13.51 -15.08
N VAL A 99 5.64 12.95 -14.93
CA VAL A 99 5.40 11.77 -14.12
C VAL A 99 4.79 10.69 -15.01
N LEU A 100 5.36 9.50 -14.94
CA LEU A 100 4.79 8.35 -15.63
C LEU A 100 3.93 7.56 -14.64
N VAL A 101 2.67 7.38 -15.00
CA VAL A 101 1.75 6.55 -14.22
C VAL A 101 1.49 5.26 -14.98
N VAL A 102 1.76 4.13 -14.33
CA VAL A 102 1.56 2.82 -14.95
C VAL A 102 0.55 2.06 -14.11
N GLY A 103 -0.54 1.65 -14.75
CA GLY A 103 -1.53 0.81 -14.10
C GLY A 103 -1.28 -0.65 -14.46
N LEU A 104 -1.21 -1.48 -13.43
CA LEU A 104 -1.05 -2.92 -13.61
C LEU A 104 -2.27 -3.61 -13.03
N GLY A 105 -2.83 -4.52 -13.80
CA GLY A 105 -3.96 -5.30 -13.37
C GLY A 105 -3.64 -6.79 -13.39
N ASN A 106 -4.43 -7.53 -12.68
CA ASN A 106 -4.34 -8.99 -12.69
C ASN A 106 -5.63 -9.53 -13.27
N ARG A 107 -5.54 -10.15 -14.44
CA ARG A 107 -6.72 -10.66 -15.15
C ARG A 107 -7.50 -11.68 -14.33
N SER A 108 -6.79 -12.51 -13.58
CA SER A 108 -7.46 -13.53 -12.79
C SER A 108 -8.20 -12.95 -11.59
N LEU A 109 -7.93 -11.70 -11.24
CA LEU A 109 -8.60 -11.00 -10.15
C LEU A 109 -9.67 -10.04 -10.65
N THR A 110 -9.78 -9.87 -11.95
CA THR A 110 -10.79 -8.98 -12.50
C THR A 110 -12.14 -9.58 -12.20
N ALA A 111 -12.90 -8.91 -11.37
CA ALA A 111 -14.23 -9.36 -11.01
C ALA A 111 -15.14 -9.22 -12.22
N ASP A 112 -15.92 -10.18 -12.38
CA ASP A 112 -16.94 -10.15 -13.41
C ASP A 112 -18.20 -9.53 -12.86
#